data_5167162cb9c5bc19095ae5defc18d493
#
_entry.id   5167162cb9c5bc19095ae5defc18d493
#
_cell.length_a   1.000
_cell.length_b   1.000
_cell.length_c   1.000
_cell.angle_alpha   90.00
_cell.angle_beta   90.00
_cell.angle_gamma   90.00
#
_symmetry.space_group_name_H-M   'P 1'
#
loop_
_entity.id
_entity.type
_entity.pdbx_description
1 polymer ?
#
loop_
_entity_poly.entity_id
_entity_poly.type
_entity_poly.pdbx_seq_one_letter_code
_entity_poly.pdbx_strand_id
1 'polypeptide(L)'
;NQIMDFILAYGEKALDAMQKMDPADAQILEQLMKDGMLDKVAGRYRLTPRAINAMQRRALMEIFANLPRGTRDGHPTTNPGAAADRLEGTKKYQFGDPISELDLNTTLRNAVARQTRTDGGVTLPLQLAESDLELHQLEGSTNVALCILIDMSGSMMRYGRFLSAKKVAMAMQALVRSRFPQDTIDFVGFYSGAARIPEAGLPLAMPKPVTIYDYQVRLKVPLSQIDRA
;
A
#
# COMPACT_ATOMS: atom_id res chain seq x y z
N ASN A 1 4.74 22.09 -12.22
CA ASN A 1 5.66 21.09 -11.65
C ASN A 1 6.54 21.67 -10.53
N GLN A 2 7.12 22.85 -10.71
CA GLN A 2 7.96 23.52 -9.70
C GLN A 2 7.22 23.79 -8.39
N ILE A 3 5.94 24.15 -8.43
CA ILE A 3 5.13 24.43 -7.24
C ILE A 3 4.91 23.17 -6.40
N MET A 4 4.66 22.02 -7.04
CA MET A 4 4.53 20.74 -6.32
C MET A 4 5.84 20.37 -5.59
N ASP A 5 6.98 20.57 -6.25
CA ASP A 5 8.29 20.35 -5.63
C ASP A 5 8.55 21.36 -4.50
N PHE A 6 8.10 22.59 -4.64
CA PHE A 6 8.17 23.61 -3.60
C PHE A 6 7.31 23.23 -2.37
N ILE A 7 6.08 22.75 -2.59
CA ILE A 7 5.22 22.28 -1.51
C ILE A 7 5.84 21.06 -0.80
N LEU A 8 6.39 20.13 -1.56
CA LEU A 8 7.08 18.97 -0.99
C LEU A 8 8.31 19.37 -0.18
N ALA A 9 9.06 20.38 -0.62
CA ALA A 9 10.27 20.84 0.05
C ALA A 9 9.98 21.61 1.34
N TYR A 10 8.94 22.46 1.36
CA TYR A 10 8.66 23.39 2.43
C TYR A 10 7.38 23.13 3.21
N GLY A 11 6.56 22.14 2.81
CA GLY A 11 5.35 21.72 3.51
C GLY A 11 4.32 22.84 3.66
N GLU A 12 3.74 22.99 4.85
CA GLU A 12 2.74 24.04 5.15
C GLU A 12 3.27 25.45 4.94
N LYS A 13 4.58 25.68 5.16
CA LYS A 13 5.17 27.00 4.93
C LYS A 13 5.10 27.41 3.45
N ALA A 14 5.14 26.46 2.51
CA ALA A 14 4.93 26.76 1.11
C ALA A 14 3.52 27.28 0.86
N LEU A 15 2.50 26.67 1.47
CA LEU A 15 1.12 27.11 1.37
C LEU A 15 0.90 28.48 1.99
N ASP A 16 1.53 28.76 3.15
CA ASP A 16 1.48 30.07 3.80
C ASP A 16 2.20 31.15 2.97
N ALA A 17 3.32 30.79 2.33
CA ALA A 17 4.04 31.72 1.43
C ALA A 17 3.20 32.08 0.20
N MET A 18 2.46 31.10 -0.34
CA MET A 18 1.55 31.34 -1.47
C MET A 18 0.43 32.32 -1.15
N GLN A 19 0.05 32.50 0.13
CA GLN A 19 -0.95 33.49 0.54
C GLN A 19 -0.41 34.94 0.46
N LYS A 20 0.91 35.10 0.48
CA LYS A 20 1.60 36.40 0.49
C LYS A 20 2.23 36.73 -0.85
N MET A 21 1.94 35.94 -1.89
CA MET A 21 2.47 36.14 -3.23
C MET A 21 1.90 37.38 -3.92
N ASP A 22 2.71 38.00 -4.77
CA ASP A 22 2.33 39.16 -5.56
C ASP A 22 1.21 38.84 -6.56
N PRO A 23 0.44 39.86 -7.03
CA PRO A 23 -0.64 39.67 -8.00
C PRO A 23 -0.20 38.99 -9.31
N ALA A 24 1.07 39.06 -9.69
CA ALA A 24 1.60 38.36 -10.85
C ALA A 24 1.58 36.83 -10.70
N ASP A 25 1.76 36.32 -9.49
CA ASP A 25 1.73 34.89 -9.19
C ASP A 25 0.31 34.40 -8.86
N ALA A 26 -0.65 35.33 -8.66
CA ALA A 26 -2.04 35.00 -8.40
C ALA A 26 -2.70 34.18 -9.53
N GLN A 27 -2.30 34.40 -10.77
CA GLN A 27 -2.78 33.66 -11.94
C GLN A 27 -2.44 32.16 -11.83
N ILE A 28 -1.28 31.82 -11.31
CA ILE A 28 -0.84 30.44 -11.12
C ILE A 28 -1.68 29.76 -10.03
N LEU A 29 -1.98 30.47 -8.96
CA LEU A 29 -2.83 29.96 -7.88
C LEU A 29 -4.28 29.75 -8.36
N GLU A 30 -4.81 30.69 -9.15
CA GLU A 30 -6.14 30.52 -9.75
C GLU A 30 -6.17 29.31 -10.69
N GLN A 31 -5.13 29.09 -11.47
CA GLN A 31 -5.05 27.93 -12.34
C GLN A 31 -5.02 26.63 -11.53
N LEU A 32 -4.22 26.56 -10.45
CA LEU A 32 -4.18 25.40 -9.57
C LEU A 32 -5.52 25.13 -8.86
N MET A 33 -6.26 26.17 -8.55
CA MET A 33 -7.62 26.04 -8.01
C MET A 33 -8.60 25.54 -9.07
N LYS A 34 -8.55 26.08 -10.30
CA LYS A 34 -9.35 25.60 -11.44
C LYS A 34 -9.06 24.15 -11.79
N ASP A 35 -7.79 23.76 -11.72
CA ASP A 35 -7.36 22.37 -11.94
C ASP A 35 -7.73 21.44 -10.76
N GLY A 36 -8.31 21.97 -9.70
CA GLY A 36 -8.70 21.24 -8.51
C GLY A 36 -7.52 20.66 -7.74
N MET A 37 -6.35 21.29 -7.83
CA MET A 37 -5.15 20.90 -7.09
C MET A 37 -5.08 21.56 -5.72
N LEU A 38 -5.56 22.79 -5.61
CA LEU A 38 -5.65 23.54 -4.36
C LEU A 38 -7.10 23.88 -4.06
N ASP A 39 -7.43 23.90 -2.78
CA ASP A 39 -8.69 24.40 -2.26
C ASP A 39 -8.42 25.50 -1.24
N LYS A 40 -9.38 26.42 -1.06
CA LYS A 40 -9.25 27.52 -0.09
C LYS A 40 -10.33 27.37 0.98
N VAL A 41 -9.92 26.93 2.16
CA VAL A 41 -10.81 26.73 3.31
C VAL A 41 -10.44 27.71 4.42
N ALA A 42 -11.41 28.50 4.86
CA ALA A 42 -11.20 29.52 5.91
C ALA A 42 -10.01 30.47 5.62
N GLY A 43 -9.86 30.87 4.35
CA GLY A 43 -8.77 31.76 3.92
C GLY A 43 -7.40 31.11 3.74
N ARG A 44 -7.26 29.81 4.02
CA ARG A 44 -5.97 29.08 3.86
C ARG A 44 -6.02 28.09 2.70
N TYR A 45 -4.93 27.99 1.97
CA TYR A 45 -4.78 26.98 0.92
C TYR A 45 -4.55 25.60 1.51
N ARG A 46 -5.19 24.60 0.89
CA ARG A 46 -5.04 23.18 1.23
C ARG A 46 -4.83 22.35 -0.03
N LEU A 47 -4.05 21.29 0.09
CA LEU A 47 -3.93 20.30 -0.96
C LEU A 47 -5.21 19.47 -1.06
N THR A 48 -5.69 19.31 -2.27
CA THR A 48 -6.82 18.41 -2.52
C THR A 48 -6.34 16.96 -2.64
N PRO A 49 -7.22 15.96 -2.47
CA PRO A 49 -6.88 14.57 -2.75
C PRO A 49 -6.34 14.36 -4.17
N ARG A 50 -6.83 15.16 -5.14
CA ARG A 50 -6.34 15.14 -6.52
C ARG A 50 -4.87 15.56 -6.61
N ALA A 51 -4.47 16.61 -5.91
CA ALA A 51 -3.08 17.05 -5.84
C ALA A 51 -2.18 15.98 -5.20
N ILE A 52 -2.62 15.40 -4.10
CA ILE A 52 -1.88 14.34 -3.40
C ILE A 52 -1.67 13.15 -4.33
N ASN A 53 -2.72 12.68 -5.00
CA ASN A 53 -2.64 11.58 -5.95
C ASN A 53 -1.72 11.92 -7.15
N ALA A 54 -1.73 13.16 -7.63
CA ALA A 54 -0.84 13.59 -8.70
C ALA A 54 0.63 13.58 -8.26
N MET A 55 0.92 14.05 -7.04
CA MET A 55 2.26 13.99 -6.44
C MET A 55 2.74 12.55 -6.25
N GLN A 56 1.88 11.67 -5.76
CA GLN A 56 2.17 10.25 -5.57
C GLN A 56 2.47 9.54 -6.89
N ARG A 57 1.64 9.76 -7.92
CA ARG A 57 1.88 9.19 -9.26
C ARG A 57 3.19 9.68 -9.87
N ARG A 58 3.50 10.97 -9.70
CA ARG A 58 4.76 11.52 -10.18
C ARG A 58 5.95 10.90 -9.46
N ALA A 59 5.90 10.79 -8.13
CA ALA A 59 6.93 10.14 -7.34
C ALA A 59 7.09 8.66 -7.74
N LEU A 60 5.99 7.96 -7.99
CA LEU A 60 6.01 6.58 -8.47
C LEU A 60 6.73 6.48 -9.83
N MET A 61 6.38 7.36 -10.77
CA MET A 61 7.02 7.38 -12.08
C MET A 61 8.51 7.73 -12.00
N GLU A 62 8.88 8.70 -11.15
CA GLU A 62 10.28 9.14 -10.98
C GLU A 62 11.16 8.03 -10.39
N ILE A 63 10.64 7.28 -9.40
CA ILE A 63 11.43 6.31 -8.62
C ILE A 63 11.35 4.91 -9.22
N PHE A 64 10.17 4.50 -9.70
CA PHE A 64 9.89 3.14 -10.15
C PHE A 64 9.57 3.03 -11.65
N ALA A 65 10.06 3.96 -12.47
CA ALA A 65 9.83 3.97 -13.93
C ALA A 65 10.17 2.64 -14.62
N ASN A 66 11.13 1.91 -14.08
CA ASN A 66 11.63 0.65 -14.65
C ASN A 66 11.11 -0.60 -13.93
N LEU A 67 10.11 -0.47 -13.05
CA LEU A 67 9.57 -1.65 -12.37
C LEU A 67 8.75 -2.50 -13.36
N PRO A 68 9.09 -3.79 -13.55
CA PRO A 68 8.29 -4.67 -14.38
C PRO A 68 6.88 -4.82 -13.78
N ARG A 69 5.87 -4.86 -14.65
CA ARG A 69 4.51 -5.11 -14.22
C ARG A 69 4.41 -6.55 -13.72
N GLY A 70 4.11 -6.76 -12.46
CA GLY A 70 3.73 -8.06 -11.93
C GLY A 70 2.40 -8.51 -12.57
N THR A 71 2.25 -9.81 -12.77
CA THR A 71 1.08 -10.41 -13.40
C THR A 71 0.01 -10.87 -12.41
N ARG A 72 0.29 -10.83 -11.10
CA ARG A 72 -0.59 -11.34 -10.05
C ARG A 72 -0.76 -10.33 -8.93
N ASP A 73 -1.97 -10.25 -8.40
CA ASP A 73 -2.28 -9.54 -7.17
C ASP A 73 -2.00 -10.47 -5.97
N GLY A 74 -1.53 -9.88 -4.86
CA GLY A 74 -1.24 -10.61 -3.62
C GLY A 74 0.19 -11.18 -3.54
N HIS A 75 0.51 -11.67 -2.35
CA HIS A 75 1.80 -12.25 -2.02
C HIS A 75 1.66 -13.77 -1.93
N PRO A 76 2.33 -14.56 -2.79
CA PRO A 76 2.24 -16.02 -2.74
C PRO A 76 2.76 -16.53 -1.39
N THR A 77 2.05 -17.46 -0.80
CA THR A 77 2.45 -18.14 0.42
C THR A 77 2.33 -19.63 0.29
N THR A 78 3.22 -20.36 0.97
CA THR A 78 3.19 -21.82 1.03
C THR A 78 2.12 -22.35 1.98
N ASN A 79 1.64 -21.50 2.92
CA ASN A 79 0.60 -21.85 3.87
C ASN A 79 -0.66 -21.03 3.54
N PRO A 80 -1.59 -21.58 2.73
CA PRO A 80 -2.82 -20.89 2.39
C PRO A 80 -3.67 -20.69 3.64
N GLY A 81 -4.04 -19.44 3.91
CA GLY A 81 -5.02 -19.08 4.93
C GLY A 81 -6.46 -19.27 4.43
N ALA A 82 -7.43 -18.82 5.22
CA ALA A 82 -8.86 -18.94 4.90
C ALA A 82 -9.32 -18.18 3.63
N ALA A 83 -8.45 -17.34 3.03
CA ALA A 83 -8.74 -16.54 1.84
C ALA A 83 -7.97 -17.03 0.59
N ALA A 84 -7.69 -18.33 0.51
CA ALA A 84 -7.01 -18.90 -0.65
C ALA A 84 -7.95 -19.02 -1.85
N ASP A 85 -7.50 -18.58 -3.01
CA ASP A 85 -8.22 -18.79 -4.27
C ASP A 85 -8.00 -20.20 -4.80
N ARG A 86 -9.05 -20.80 -5.37
CA ARG A 86 -8.96 -22.10 -6.01
C ARG A 86 -8.25 -21.98 -7.35
N LEU A 87 -7.16 -22.72 -7.50
CA LEU A 87 -6.48 -22.89 -8.79
C LEU A 87 -7.19 -23.90 -9.67
N GLU A 88 -6.97 -23.82 -10.97
CA GLU A 88 -7.31 -24.90 -11.89
C GLU A 88 -6.37 -26.09 -11.64
N GLY A 89 -6.91 -27.16 -11.10
CA GLY A 89 -6.19 -28.40 -10.81
C GLY A 89 -6.50 -28.98 -9.45
N THR A 90 -6.11 -30.26 -9.29
CA THR A 90 -6.27 -31.00 -8.05
C THR A 90 -4.91 -31.51 -7.56
N LYS A 91 -4.79 -31.76 -6.29
CA LYS A 91 -3.68 -32.46 -5.64
C LYS A 91 -4.20 -33.69 -4.89
N LYS A 92 -3.39 -34.71 -4.75
CA LYS A 92 -3.73 -35.86 -3.90
C LYS A 92 -3.79 -35.45 -2.45
N TYR A 93 -4.80 -36.00 -1.74
CA TYR A 93 -4.95 -35.81 -0.31
C TYR A 93 -3.72 -36.33 0.44
N GLN A 94 -3.30 -35.56 1.44
CA GLN A 94 -2.33 -35.96 2.43
C GLN A 94 -2.91 -35.80 3.83
N PHE A 95 -2.53 -36.68 4.74
CA PHE A 95 -3.01 -36.62 6.11
C PHE A 95 -2.77 -35.23 6.74
N GLY A 96 -3.85 -34.58 7.18
CA GLY A 96 -3.84 -33.22 7.72
C GLY A 96 -4.36 -32.15 6.75
N ASP A 97 -4.59 -32.47 5.48
CA ASP A 97 -5.22 -31.55 4.55
C ASP A 97 -6.70 -31.30 4.89
N PRO A 98 -7.24 -30.08 4.67
CA PRO A 98 -8.62 -29.75 4.97
C PRO A 98 -9.59 -30.48 4.02
N ILE A 99 -10.48 -31.30 4.60
CA ILE A 99 -11.50 -32.04 3.84
C ILE A 99 -12.52 -31.09 3.17
N SER A 100 -12.65 -29.85 3.64
CA SER A 100 -13.52 -28.83 3.02
C SER A 100 -13.17 -28.53 1.56
N GLU A 101 -11.93 -28.80 1.16
CA GLU A 101 -11.43 -28.56 -0.19
C GLU A 101 -11.44 -29.82 -1.07
N LEU A 102 -12.16 -30.87 -0.67
CA LEU A 102 -12.27 -32.09 -1.42
C LEU A 102 -12.96 -31.86 -2.78
N ASP A 103 -12.32 -32.28 -3.86
CA ASP A 103 -12.95 -32.38 -5.19
C ASP A 103 -13.68 -33.71 -5.29
N LEU A 104 -14.97 -33.70 -4.96
CA LEU A 104 -15.82 -34.88 -5.00
C LEU A 104 -15.89 -35.52 -6.40
N ASN A 105 -15.89 -34.72 -7.45
CA ASN A 105 -16.00 -35.23 -8.82
C ASN A 105 -14.77 -36.06 -9.19
N THR A 106 -13.58 -35.53 -8.96
CA THR A 106 -12.35 -36.26 -9.25
C THR A 106 -12.16 -37.45 -8.31
N THR A 107 -12.48 -37.29 -7.03
CA THR A 107 -12.46 -38.37 -6.04
C THR A 107 -13.37 -39.55 -6.46
N LEU A 108 -14.61 -39.28 -6.83
CA LEU A 108 -15.53 -40.33 -7.27
C LEU A 108 -15.06 -40.98 -8.56
N ARG A 109 -14.53 -40.23 -9.51
CA ARG A 109 -13.96 -40.80 -10.76
C ARG A 109 -12.78 -41.72 -10.47
N ASN A 110 -11.91 -41.36 -9.55
CA ASN A 110 -10.79 -42.21 -9.12
C ASN A 110 -11.28 -43.49 -8.45
N ALA A 111 -12.28 -43.41 -7.57
CA ALA A 111 -12.88 -44.59 -6.92
C ALA A 111 -13.55 -45.53 -7.94
N VAL A 112 -14.29 -44.96 -8.89
CA VAL A 112 -14.90 -45.75 -9.99
C VAL A 112 -13.82 -46.42 -10.82
N ALA A 113 -12.78 -45.67 -11.25
CA ALA A 113 -11.70 -46.22 -12.04
C ALA A 113 -10.97 -47.37 -11.30
N ARG A 114 -10.75 -47.24 -10.01
CA ARG A 114 -10.12 -48.28 -9.16
C ARG A 114 -10.99 -49.52 -9.01
N GLN A 115 -12.33 -49.34 -8.94
CA GLN A 115 -13.28 -50.47 -8.72
C GLN A 115 -13.87 -51.00 -10.01
N THR A 116 -13.48 -50.44 -11.17
CA THR A 116 -13.92 -50.98 -12.46
C THR A 116 -13.26 -52.34 -12.70
N ARG A 117 -14.12 -53.34 -12.93
CA ARG A 117 -13.69 -54.71 -13.25
C ARG A 117 -13.26 -54.85 -14.69
N THR A 118 -12.56 -55.94 -14.98
CA THR A 118 -12.11 -56.26 -16.34
C THR A 118 -13.25 -56.42 -17.37
N ASP A 119 -14.46 -56.67 -16.87
CA ASP A 119 -15.68 -56.74 -17.70
C ASP A 119 -16.39 -55.39 -17.91
N GLY A 120 -15.80 -54.28 -17.42
CA GLY A 120 -16.37 -52.93 -17.52
C GLY A 120 -17.42 -52.59 -16.48
N GLY A 121 -17.78 -53.56 -15.59
CA GLY A 121 -18.71 -53.29 -14.49
C GLY A 121 -18.04 -52.61 -13.30
N VAL A 122 -18.82 -51.85 -12.52
CA VAL A 122 -18.38 -51.23 -11.24
C VAL A 122 -18.96 -51.99 -10.08
N THR A 123 -18.12 -52.27 -9.06
CA THR A 123 -18.57 -52.92 -7.85
C THR A 123 -19.34 -51.92 -7.00
N LEU A 124 -20.58 -52.28 -6.59
CA LEU A 124 -21.41 -51.48 -5.70
C LEU A 124 -21.59 -52.18 -4.35
N PRO A 125 -21.66 -51.49 -3.22
CA PRO A 125 -21.53 -50.01 -3.10
C PRO A 125 -20.13 -49.52 -3.35
N LEU A 126 -20.01 -48.31 -3.93
CA LEU A 126 -18.73 -47.69 -4.18
C LEU A 126 -18.01 -47.39 -2.86
N GLN A 127 -16.82 -47.95 -2.70
CA GLN A 127 -15.98 -47.75 -1.51
C GLN A 127 -14.87 -46.75 -1.82
N LEU A 128 -14.81 -45.66 -1.04
CA LEU A 128 -13.75 -44.64 -1.15
C LEU A 128 -12.52 -45.13 -0.37
N ALA A 129 -11.35 -45.00 -0.99
CA ALA A 129 -10.06 -45.18 -0.34
C ALA A 129 -9.34 -43.84 -0.26
N GLU A 130 -8.39 -43.71 0.66
CA GLU A 130 -7.61 -42.50 0.83
C GLU A 130 -6.87 -42.13 -0.47
N SER A 131 -6.41 -43.11 -1.25
CA SER A 131 -5.76 -42.93 -2.53
C SER A 131 -6.66 -42.29 -3.63
N ASP A 132 -7.99 -42.34 -3.45
CA ASP A 132 -8.96 -41.79 -4.38
C ASP A 132 -9.20 -40.29 -4.15
N LEU A 133 -8.90 -39.83 -2.91
CA LEU A 133 -9.19 -38.49 -2.45
C LEU A 133 -8.31 -37.45 -3.17
N GLU A 134 -8.96 -36.48 -3.78
CA GLU A 134 -8.31 -35.34 -4.41
C GLU A 134 -8.90 -34.04 -3.88
N LEU A 135 -8.03 -33.06 -3.71
CA LEU A 135 -8.36 -31.74 -3.20
C LEU A 135 -8.14 -30.69 -4.28
N HIS A 136 -8.94 -29.65 -4.27
CA HIS A 136 -8.64 -28.46 -5.07
C HIS A 136 -7.28 -27.90 -4.68
N GLN A 137 -6.47 -27.53 -5.67
CA GLN A 137 -5.27 -26.75 -5.38
C GLN A 137 -5.67 -25.35 -4.98
N LEU A 138 -5.10 -24.87 -3.88
CA LEU A 138 -5.33 -23.53 -3.37
C LEU A 138 -4.07 -22.71 -3.58
N GLU A 139 -4.22 -21.52 -4.16
CA GLU A 139 -3.16 -20.51 -4.15
C GLU A 139 -3.36 -19.65 -2.89
N GLY A 140 -2.45 -19.81 -1.94
CA GLY A 140 -2.44 -18.95 -0.77
C GLY A 140 -1.95 -17.56 -1.16
N SER A 141 -2.80 -16.56 -1.01
CA SER A 141 -2.39 -15.17 -1.02
C SER A 141 -2.53 -14.59 0.38
N THR A 142 -1.58 -13.81 0.82
CA THR A 142 -1.63 -13.09 2.09
C THR A 142 -1.64 -11.61 1.85
N ASN A 143 -2.36 -10.89 2.70
CA ASN A 143 -2.29 -9.44 2.76
C ASN A 143 -1.14 -9.02 3.65
N VAL A 144 -0.43 -7.98 3.26
CA VAL A 144 0.72 -7.44 4.00
C VAL A 144 0.33 -6.12 4.62
N ALA A 145 0.70 -5.94 5.89
CA ALA A 145 0.64 -4.65 6.56
C ALA A 145 2.06 -4.05 6.59
N LEU A 146 2.27 -2.98 5.81
CA LEU A 146 3.54 -2.26 5.78
C LEU A 146 3.50 -1.08 6.77
N CYS A 147 4.54 -0.98 7.59
CA CYS A 147 4.78 0.21 8.40
C CYS A 147 6.10 0.85 7.96
N ILE A 148 6.01 2.06 7.41
CA ILE A 148 7.18 2.83 6.96
C ILE A 148 7.58 3.84 8.02
N LEU A 149 8.78 3.66 8.56
CA LEU A 149 9.37 4.56 9.53
C LEU A 149 10.15 5.65 8.80
N ILE A 150 9.79 6.91 9.04
CA ILE A 150 10.43 8.08 8.42
C ILE A 150 11.20 8.84 9.49
N ASP A 151 12.51 8.92 9.29
CA ASP A 151 13.36 9.76 10.15
C ASP A 151 13.03 11.24 9.90
N MET A 152 12.54 11.89 10.96
CA MET A 152 12.20 13.31 10.98
C MET A 152 13.19 14.12 11.82
N SER A 153 14.39 13.60 12.08
CA SER A 153 15.43 14.33 12.79
C SER A 153 15.89 15.56 12.00
N GLY A 154 16.41 16.56 12.70
CA GLY A 154 16.84 17.81 12.07
C GLY A 154 17.97 17.63 11.06
N SER A 155 18.81 16.59 11.20
CA SER A 155 19.87 16.25 10.24
C SER A 155 19.33 15.87 8.86
N MET A 156 18.10 15.40 8.78
CA MET A 156 17.44 15.04 7.51
C MET A 156 17.16 16.26 6.61
N MET A 157 17.18 17.48 7.18
CA MET A 157 17.08 18.72 6.38
C MET A 157 18.29 18.94 5.45
N ARG A 158 19.43 18.35 5.79
CA ARG A 158 20.66 18.55 5.01
C ARG A 158 20.60 17.75 3.72
N TYR A 159 21.10 18.37 2.65
CA TYR A 159 21.26 17.74 1.31
C TYR A 159 19.98 17.17 0.70
N GLY A 160 18.80 17.67 1.10
CA GLY A 160 17.53 17.22 0.55
C GLY A 160 17.13 15.78 0.93
N ARG A 161 17.77 15.17 1.93
CA ARG A 161 17.52 13.77 2.33
C ARG A 161 16.06 13.53 2.70
N PHE A 162 15.45 14.45 3.45
CA PHE A 162 14.05 14.32 3.83
C PHE A 162 13.11 14.41 2.63
N LEU A 163 13.39 15.29 1.67
CA LEU A 163 12.61 15.39 0.43
C LEU A 163 12.66 14.07 -0.36
N SER A 164 13.86 13.48 -0.47
CA SER A 164 14.03 12.18 -1.14
C SER A 164 13.27 11.07 -0.40
N ALA A 165 13.39 10.99 0.94
CA ALA A 165 12.67 10.02 1.76
C ALA A 165 11.14 10.18 1.61
N LYS A 166 10.65 11.42 1.61
CA LYS A 166 9.23 11.73 1.38
C LYS A 166 8.76 11.29 0.00
N LYS A 167 9.53 11.55 -1.05
CA LYS A 167 9.21 11.09 -2.41
C LYS A 167 9.14 9.56 -2.47
N VAL A 168 10.09 8.86 -1.86
CA VAL A 168 10.08 7.38 -1.78
C VAL A 168 8.83 6.89 -1.05
N ALA A 169 8.50 7.46 0.11
CA ALA A 169 7.31 7.08 0.87
C ALA A 169 6.02 7.27 0.06
N MET A 170 5.89 8.39 -0.65
CA MET A 170 4.75 8.67 -1.54
C MET A 170 4.68 7.70 -2.72
N ALA A 171 5.83 7.36 -3.31
CA ALA A 171 5.91 6.38 -4.39
C ALA A 171 5.53 4.98 -3.92
N MET A 172 5.99 4.57 -2.74
CA MET A 172 5.59 3.31 -2.11
C MET A 172 4.09 3.24 -1.86
N GLN A 173 3.50 4.33 -1.35
CA GLN A 173 2.05 4.41 -1.15
C GLN A 173 1.28 4.24 -2.47
N ALA A 174 1.71 4.92 -3.53
CA ALA A 174 1.09 4.78 -4.84
C ALA A 174 1.25 3.36 -5.40
N LEU A 175 2.42 2.75 -5.19
CA LEU A 175 2.70 1.37 -5.62
C LEU A 175 1.79 0.37 -4.92
N VAL A 176 1.75 0.41 -3.58
CA VAL A 176 0.92 -0.51 -2.78
C VAL A 176 -0.54 -0.38 -3.18
N ARG A 177 -1.08 0.84 -3.22
CA ARG A 177 -2.48 1.06 -3.61
C ARG A 177 -2.83 0.62 -5.03
N SER A 178 -1.88 0.71 -5.97
CA SER A 178 -2.13 0.36 -7.36
C SER A 178 -1.91 -1.11 -7.69
N ARG A 179 -1.03 -1.78 -6.95
CA ARG A 179 -0.61 -3.16 -7.23
C ARG A 179 -1.13 -4.16 -6.20
N PHE A 180 -1.33 -3.74 -4.97
CA PHE A 180 -1.68 -4.58 -3.84
C PHE A 180 -2.83 -3.92 -3.06
N PRO A 181 -4.04 -3.84 -3.63
CA PRO A 181 -5.17 -3.12 -3.03
C PRO A 181 -5.65 -3.70 -1.69
N GLN A 182 -5.32 -4.95 -1.41
CA GLN A 182 -5.62 -5.62 -0.15
C GLN A 182 -4.59 -5.36 0.95
N ASP A 183 -3.40 -4.84 0.58
CA ASP A 183 -2.36 -4.51 1.54
C ASP A 183 -2.66 -3.18 2.22
N THR A 184 -2.17 -3.05 3.45
CA THR A 184 -2.22 -1.79 4.19
C THR A 184 -0.85 -1.16 4.29
N ILE A 185 -0.80 0.18 4.28
CA ILE A 185 0.44 0.93 4.45
C ILE A 185 0.23 2.07 5.43
N ASP A 186 1.07 2.13 6.44
CA ASP A 186 1.09 3.15 7.47
C ASP A 186 2.45 3.86 7.51
N PHE A 187 2.42 5.14 7.88
CA PHE A 187 3.63 5.95 8.02
C PHE A 187 3.80 6.41 9.45
N VAL A 188 4.99 6.24 9.99
CA VAL A 188 5.36 6.70 11.32
C VAL A 188 6.59 7.59 11.21
N GLY A 189 6.43 8.84 11.56
CA GLY A 189 7.56 9.77 11.70
C GLY A 189 8.19 9.64 13.07
N PHE A 190 9.51 9.56 13.15
CA PHE A 190 10.21 9.47 14.40
C PHE A 190 11.40 10.45 14.48
N TYR A 191 11.71 10.86 15.71
CA TYR A 191 12.89 11.66 16.05
C TYR A 191 13.22 11.45 17.55
N SER A 192 12.82 12.30 18.51
CA SER A 192 12.88 12.03 19.97
C SER A 192 11.61 11.35 20.49
N GLY A 193 10.59 11.26 19.68
CA GLY A 193 9.34 10.54 19.85
C GLY A 193 8.89 10.01 18.50
N ALA A 194 7.84 9.22 18.49
CA ALA A 194 7.26 8.68 17.27
C ALA A 194 5.77 9.02 17.19
N ALA A 195 5.29 9.27 15.96
CA ALA A 195 3.89 9.56 15.72
C ALA A 195 3.47 9.11 14.32
N ARG A 196 2.23 8.64 14.20
CA ARG A 196 1.64 8.28 12.91
C ARG A 196 1.45 9.52 12.05
N ILE A 197 1.87 9.45 10.80
CA ILE A 197 1.66 10.48 9.79
C ILE A 197 0.47 10.04 8.93
N PRO A 198 -0.65 10.78 8.95
CA PRO A 198 -1.77 10.46 8.06
C PRO A 198 -1.33 10.61 6.60
N GLU A 199 -1.88 9.81 5.72
CA GLU A 199 -1.52 9.81 4.30
C GLU A 199 -1.63 11.19 3.64
N ALA A 200 -2.69 11.93 3.95
CA ALA A 200 -2.90 13.30 3.47
C ALA A 200 -1.87 14.30 4.04
N GLY A 201 -1.29 13.98 5.18
CA GLY A 201 -0.26 14.79 5.84
C GLY A 201 1.16 14.55 5.30
N LEU A 202 1.39 13.41 4.63
CA LEU A 202 2.73 13.05 4.18
C LEU A 202 3.37 14.09 3.24
N PRO A 203 2.69 14.69 2.24
CA PRO A 203 3.27 15.74 1.42
C PRO A 203 3.67 16.99 2.20
N LEU A 204 3.01 17.28 3.31
CA LEU A 204 3.22 18.46 4.14
C LEU A 204 4.15 18.20 5.33
N ALA A 205 4.46 16.94 5.62
CA ALA A 205 5.33 16.58 6.74
C ALA A 205 6.71 17.22 6.60
N MET A 206 7.24 17.72 7.72
CA MET A 206 8.54 18.40 7.77
C MET A 206 9.34 17.86 8.95
N PRO A 207 10.67 17.68 8.80
CA PRO A 207 11.52 17.25 9.90
C PRO A 207 11.61 18.34 10.98
N LYS A 208 12.10 17.95 12.13
CA LYS A 208 12.37 18.86 13.24
C LYS A 208 13.25 20.03 12.77
N PRO A 209 12.82 21.29 13.00
CA PRO A 209 13.69 22.40 12.70
C PRO A 209 14.96 22.36 13.57
N VAL A 210 16.11 22.51 12.92
CA VAL A 210 17.38 22.67 13.62
C VAL A 210 17.54 24.16 13.91
N THR A 211 17.22 24.58 15.13
CA THR A 211 17.50 25.94 15.58
C THR A 211 18.39 25.89 16.83
N ILE A 212 19.34 26.80 16.92
CA ILE A 212 20.28 26.92 18.05
C ILE A 212 19.52 27.23 19.34
N TYR A 213 18.33 27.81 19.25
CA TYR A 213 17.52 28.27 20.36
C TYR A 213 16.36 27.37 20.77
N ASP A 214 16.07 26.33 19.98
CA ASP A 214 14.89 25.51 20.22
C ASP A 214 15.30 24.08 20.62
N TYR A 215 15.60 23.92 21.90
CA TYR A 215 15.85 22.60 22.49
C TYR A 215 14.59 21.76 22.61
N GLN A 216 13.42 22.36 22.42
CA GLN A 216 12.15 21.62 22.43
C GLN A 216 11.81 21.07 21.07
N VAL A 217 11.61 19.78 21.07
CA VAL A 217 11.18 19.01 19.91
C VAL A 217 9.71 19.32 19.62
N ARG A 218 9.44 20.09 18.57
CA ARG A 218 8.08 20.26 18.07
C ARG A 218 7.97 19.56 16.71
N LEU A 219 7.20 18.48 16.66
CA LEU A 219 6.66 18.00 15.39
C LEU A 219 5.83 19.13 14.80
N LYS A 220 6.09 19.51 13.55
CA LYS A 220 5.24 20.46 12.82
C LYS A 220 4.02 19.80 12.18
N VAL A 221 3.71 18.58 12.54
CA VAL A 221 2.40 17.98 12.33
C VAL A 221 1.55 18.46 13.51
N PRO A 222 0.41 19.13 13.30
CA PRO A 222 -0.47 19.53 14.38
C PRO A 222 -0.74 18.35 15.30
N LEU A 223 -0.62 18.54 16.59
CA LEU A 223 -0.86 17.49 17.61
C LEU A 223 -2.25 16.84 17.47
N SER A 224 -3.22 17.56 16.86
CA SER A 224 -4.54 17.05 16.52
C SER A 224 -4.56 15.98 15.42
N GLN A 225 -3.44 15.80 14.68
CA GLN A 225 -3.29 14.79 13.63
C GLN A 225 -2.39 13.63 14.05
N ILE A 226 -1.93 13.65 15.28
CA ILE A 226 -1.08 12.61 15.86
C ILE A 226 -1.95 11.79 16.80
N ASP A 227 -2.38 10.61 16.36
CA ASP A 227 -2.91 9.63 17.29
C ASP A 227 -1.78 9.19 18.22
N ARG A 228 -1.96 9.42 19.50
CA ARG A 228 -1.06 8.91 20.53
C ARG A 228 -1.25 7.39 20.56
N ALA A 229 -0.25 6.66 20.07
CA ALA A 229 -0.15 5.22 20.30
C ALA A 229 0.10 4.95 21.79
#